data_ff846000e03f0bbd3fd9b8f5d676508b
#
_entry.id   ff846000e03f0bbd3fd9b8f5d676508b
#
_cell.length_a   1.000
_cell.length_b   1.000
_cell.length_c   1.000
_cell.angle_alpha   90.00
_cell.angle_beta   90.00
_cell.angle_gamma   90.00
#
_symmetry.space_group_name_H-M   'P 1'
#
loop_
_entity.id
_entity.type
_entity.pdbx_description
1 polymer ?
#
loop_
_entity_poly.entity_id
_entity_poly.type
_entity_poly.pdbx_seq_one_letter_code
_entity_poly.pdbx_strand_id
1 'polypeptide(L)'
;MRVPAHHPAIGCAAAGLRRVLRKVGCLYGRKPRPYDGGRLRPRSAARDSSMHLYPSYRSLFVVLYGPVLGLVAASAAAQVSPGAAPRTNAFNDPFVQVTQAIPQCPVPEGPLYTEAEVRELAHVRSQHGGSCHRVGRCRLPNSYLYDAEIIPRVQRYIQQDGRFDDTSVWVLGERRLVTLKGCVQSQAQSDALEKAVWLVDDVLGVINLLQVGTDAAAARYPLLRP
;
A
#
# COMPACT_ATOMS: atom_id res chain seq x y z
N MET A 1 40.71 25.58 40.84
CA MET A 1 39.68 25.30 41.86
C MET A 1 38.88 24.11 41.43
N ARG A 2 38.99 22.98 42.14
CA ARG A 2 38.31 21.69 41.83
C ARG A 2 37.07 21.60 42.69
N VAL A 3 35.89 21.34 42.09
CA VAL A 3 34.64 21.08 42.81
C VAL A 3 34.40 19.56 42.78
N PRO A 4 34.18 18.89 43.93
CA PRO A 4 33.93 17.45 43.97
C PRO A 4 32.43 17.15 43.72
N ALA A 5 32.19 16.09 42.93
CA ALA A 5 30.89 15.52 42.67
C ALA A 5 30.48 14.64 43.87
N HIS A 6 29.32 14.94 44.49
CA HIS A 6 28.63 14.05 45.44
C HIS A 6 27.47 13.34 44.73
N HIS A 7 27.57 12.05 44.59
CA HIS A 7 26.40 11.16 44.32
C HIS A 7 25.83 10.67 45.66
N PRO A 8 24.53 10.78 45.90
CA PRO A 8 23.89 10.02 46.96
C PRO A 8 23.49 8.62 46.47
N ALA A 9 24.03 7.60 47.13
CA ALA A 9 23.57 6.22 47.02
C ALA A 9 22.23 6.06 47.75
N ILE A 10 21.19 5.66 47.01
CA ILE A 10 19.90 5.28 47.62
C ILE A 10 19.98 3.78 47.93
N GLY A 11 20.12 3.48 49.25
CA GLY A 11 20.08 2.13 49.76
C GLY A 11 18.65 1.55 49.75
N CYS A 12 18.48 0.40 49.15
CA CYS A 12 17.28 -0.39 49.27
C CYS A 12 17.25 -1.08 50.64
N ALA A 13 16.36 -0.63 51.54
CA ALA A 13 16.02 -1.34 52.75
C ALA A 13 15.13 -2.55 52.43
N ALA A 14 15.67 -3.74 52.59
CA ALA A 14 14.93 -5.02 52.53
C ALA A 14 14.33 -5.33 53.89
N ALA A 15 13.01 -5.25 54.02
CA ALA A 15 12.31 -5.98 55.09
C ALA A 15 10.79 -6.12 54.78
N GLY A 16 10.32 -7.31 54.59
CA GLY A 16 8.93 -7.68 54.92
C GLY A 16 7.90 -7.68 53.82
N LEU A 17 8.00 -8.56 52.80
CA LEU A 17 6.81 -9.06 52.10
C LEU A 17 7.06 -10.46 51.45
N ARG A 18 7.34 -11.45 52.31
CA ARG A 18 7.44 -12.84 51.88
C ARG A 18 6.15 -13.59 52.22
N ARG A 19 5.00 -13.29 51.63
CA ARG A 19 3.82 -14.19 51.77
C ARG A 19 2.68 -14.06 50.75
N VAL A 20 2.81 -13.34 49.63
CA VAL A 20 1.70 -13.26 48.64
C VAL A 20 2.06 -13.72 47.23
N LEU A 21 3.31 -14.10 46.97
CA LEU A 21 3.76 -14.49 45.60
C LEU A 21 3.81 -16.01 45.36
N ARG A 22 2.86 -16.78 45.88
CA ARG A 22 2.79 -18.24 45.62
C ARG A 22 1.55 -18.74 44.87
N LYS A 23 0.80 -17.88 44.19
CA LYS A 23 -0.37 -18.32 43.38
C LYS A 23 -0.50 -17.69 42.00
N VAL A 24 0.49 -17.03 41.45
CA VAL A 24 0.49 -16.55 40.05
C VAL A 24 1.74 -17.06 39.32
N GLY A 25 2.05 -18.33 39.51
CA GLY A 25 3.05 -19.04 38.75
C GLY A 25 2.38 -19.96 37.74
N CYS A 26 2.85 -19.95 36.52
CA CYS A 26 2.54 -20.89 35.43
C CYS A 26 1.27 -20.68 34.61
N LEU A 27 1.23 -19.60 33.82
CA LEU A 27 0.42 -19.58 32.59
C LEU A 27 1.13 -18.95 31.39
N TYR A 28 2.43 -18.69 31.42
CA TYR A 28 3.19 -18.19 30.27
C TYR A 28 4.43 -19.06 30.03
N GLY A 29 4.21 -20.27 29.54
CA GLY A 29 5.27 -21.23 29.26
C GLY A 29 4.92 -22.20 28.13
N ARG A 30 4.22 -21.77 27.08
CA ARG A 30 4.19 -22.53 25.83
C ARG A 30 5.22 -21.96 24.87
N LYS A 31 6.37 -22.62 24.79
CA LYS A 31 7.30 -22.42 23.68
C LYS A 31 6.56 -22.64 22.36
N PRO A 32 6.70 -21.76 21.36
CA PRO A 32 6.18 -22.04 20.02
C PRO A 32 6.86 -23.30 19.50
N ARG A 33 6.06 -24.24 18.98
CA ARG A 33 6.58 -25.43 18.29
C ARG A 33 7.31 -24.96 17.03
N PRO A 34 8.47 -25.53 16.70
CA PRO A 34 9.12 -25.26 15.42
C PRO A 34 8.18 -25.69 14.30
N TYR A 35 8.03 -24.82 13.32
CA TYR A 35 7.27 -25.06 12.11
C TYR A 35 7.97 -26.18 11.33
N ASP A 36 7.42 -27.39 11.37
CA ASP A 36 7.86 -28.49 10.54
C ASP A 36 7.52 -28.14 9.10
N GLY A 37 8.55 -27.77 8.32
CA GLY A 37 8.47 -27.54 6.90
C GLY A 37 8.04 -28.79 6.14
N GLY A 38 6.74 -29.03 6.08
CA GLY A 38 6.13 -30.06 5.24
C GLY A 38 6.55 -29.83 3.79
N ARG A 39 7.50 -30.68 3.33
CA ARG A 39 7.87 -30.77 1.91
C ARG A 39 6.62 -31.12 1.13
N LEU A 40 6.10 -30.17 0.38
CA LEU A 40 5.14 -30.43 -0.66
C LEU A 40 5.81 -31.30 -1.72
N ARG A 41 5.44 -32.59 -1.75
CA ARG A 41 5.81 -33.47 -2.85
C ARG A 41 5.13 -32.95 -4.13
N PRO A 42 5.87 -32.79 -5.25
CA PRO A 42 5.23 -32.45 -6.51
C PRO A 42 4.35 -33.64 -6.93
N ARG A 43 3.06 -33.37 -7.10
CA ARG A 43 2.15 -34.30 -7.79
C ARG A 43 2.61 -34.38 -9.22
N SER A 44 3.11 -35.56 -9.63
CA SER A 44 3.33 -35.92 -11.02
C SER A 44 1.99 -35.83 -11.76
N ALA A 45 1.85 -34.83 -12.61
CA ALA A 45 0.76 -34.79 -13.59
C ALA A 45 1.00 -35.92 -14.62
N ALA A 46 0.23 -36.99 -14.53
CA ALA A 46 0.11 -37.97 -15.58
C ALA A 46 -0.48 -37.27 -16.82
N ARG A 47 0.33 -37.18 -17.87
CA ARG A 47 -0.13 -36.80 -19.21
C ARG A 47 -1.00 -37.91 -19.73
N ASP A 48 -2.30 -37.72 -19.75
CA ASP A 48 -3.21 -38.55 -20.51
C ASP A 48 -3.26 -38.00 -21.94
N SER A 49 -2.49 -38.67 -22.82
CA SER A 49 -2.44 -38.37 -24.25
C SER A 49 -3.50 -39.21 -24.95
N SER A 50 -4.77 -38.83 -24.87
CA SER A 50 -5.78 -39.35 -25.74
C SER A 50 -5.79 -38.59 -27.07
N MET A 51 -5.05 -39.12 -28.03
CA MET A 51 -5.13 -38.76 -29.44
C MET A 51 -6.54 -39.13 -29.97
N HIS A 52 -7.41 -38.12 -30.09
CA HIS A 52 -8.59 -38.27 -30.94
C HIS A 52 -8.21 -38.03 -32.40
N LEU A 53 -8.08 -39.13 -33.14
CA LEU A 53 -8.00 -39.15 -34.59
C LEU A 53 -9.34 -38.69 -35.18
N TYR A 54 -9.37 -37.47 -35.73
CA TYR A 54 -10.46 -37.05 -36.59
C TYR A 54 -10.24 -37.55 -38.00
N PRO A 55 -11.22 -38.22 -38.63
CA PRO A 55 -11.12 -38.62 -40.02
C PRO A 55 -11.28 -37.44 -40.95
N SER A 56 -10.33 -37.31 -41.83
CA SER A 56 -10.28 -36.35 -42.93
C SER A 56 -11.43 -36.60 -43.93
N TYR A 57 -12.43 -35.72 -43.93
CA TYR A 57 -13.41 -35.65 -45.02
C TYR A 57 -12.83 -34.82 -46.16
N ARG A 58 -12.34 -35.51 -47.21
CA ARG A 58 -12.09 -34.94 -48.52
C ARG A 58 -13.44 -34.89 -49.25
N SER A 59 -14.10 -33.77 -49.28
CA SER A 59 -15.17 -33.45 -50.23
C SER A 59 -14.66 -32.48 -51.27
N LEU A 60 -14.39 -33.02 -52.44
CA LEU A 60 -14.21 -32.28 -53.66
C LEU A 60 -15.58 -31.70 -54.08
N PHE A 61 -15.75 -30.39 -53.91
CA PHE A 61 -16.76 -29.62 -54.64
C PHE A 61 -16.04 -28.60 -55.50
N VAL A 62 -15.83 -28.92 -56.76
CA VAL A 62 -15.50 -28.00 -57.83
C VAL A 62 -16.81 -27.30 -58.20
N VAL A 63 -16.98 -26.05 -57.80
CA VAL A 63 -18.02 -25.18 -58.33
C VAL A 63 -17.34 -24.02 -59.03
N LEU A 64 -17.44 -24.08 -60.35
CA LEU A 64 -17.11 -22.99 -61.26
C LEU A 64 -18.11 -21.83 -61.04
N TYR A 65 -17.67 -20.74 -60.42
CA TYR A 65 -18.37 -19.47 -60.48
C TYR A 65 -17.36 -18.39 -60.90
N GLY A 66 -17.75 -17.73 -62.00
CA GLY A 66 -16.94 -16.66 -62.63
C GLY A 66 -16.77 -15.42 -61.78
N PRO A 67 -15.82 -14.55 -62.16
CA PRO A 67 -15.45 -13.37 -61.36
C PRO A 67 -16.49 -12.25 -61.55
N VAL A 68 -17.35 -12.06 -60.53
CA VAL A 68 -18.05 -10.78 -60.40
C VAL A 68 -17.16 -9.88 -59.55
N LEU A 69 -16.45 -8.98 -60.20
CA LEU A 69 -15.74 -7.85 -59.53
C LEU A 69 -16.79 -6.92 -58.92
N GLY A 70 -17.21 -7.22 -57.71
CA GLY A 70 -17.92 -6.28 -56.82
C GLY A 70 -16.89 -5.45 -56.06
N LEU A 71 -16.69 -4.17 -56.41
CA LEU A 71 -16.00 -3.19 -55.58
C LEU A 71 -16.80 -3.04 -54.26
N VAL A 72 -16.43 -3.79 -53.26
CA VAL A 72 -16.90 -3.50 -51.88
C VAL A 72 -16.01 -2.37 -51.35
N ALA A 73 -16.52 -1.14 -51.37
CA ALA A 73 -15.93 -0.02 -50.65
C ALA A 73 -15.99 -0.37 -49.18
N ALA A 74 -14.87 -0.80 -48.60
CA ALA A 74 -14.72 -0.99 -47.17
C ALA A 74 -14.75 0.39 -46.53
N SER A 75 -15.91 0.79 -46.02
CA SER A 75 -16.03 1.93 -45.11
C SER A 75 -15.23 1.57 -43.86
N ALA A 76 -14.03 2.11 -43.73
CA ALA A 76 -13.27 2.07 -42.49
C ALA A 76 -14.06 2.90 -41.45
N ALA A 77 -14.95 2.23 -40.72
CA ALA A 77 -15.53 2.80 -39.52
C ALA A 77 -14.35 3.08 -38.58
N ALA A 78 -14.03 4.34 -38.35
CA ALA A 78 -13.07 4.76 -37.33
C ALA A 78 -13.57 4.18 -36.02
N GLN A 79 -12.89 3.16 -35.51
CA GLN A 79 -13.14 2.64 -34.16
C GLN A 79 -12.73 3.73 -33.19
N VAL A 80 -13.69 4.46 -32.67
CA VAL A 80 -13.51 5.34 -31.52
C VAL A 80 -13.04 4.42 -30.40
N SER A 81 -11.78 4.51 -30.04
CA SER A 81 -11.24 3.82 -28.86
C SER A 81 -12.13 4.20 -27.68
N PRO A 82 -12.66 3.22 -26.91
CA PRO A 82 -13.46 3.53 -25.73
C PRO A 82 -12.59 4.43 -24.84
N GLY A 83 -13.03 5.66 -24.61
CA GLY A 83 -12.33 6.57 -23.70
C GLY A 83 -12.15 5.84 -22.36
N ALA A 84 -10.98 6.01 -21.73
CA ALA A 84 -10.73 5.39 -20.43
C ALA A 84 -11.89 5.73 -19.48
N ALA A 85 -12.40 4.73 -18.75
CA ALA A 85 -13.49 4.92 -17.81
C ALA A 85 -13.14 6.03 -16.81
N PRO A 86 -14.07 6.93 -16.48
CA PRO A 86 -13.81 8.02 -15.55
C PRO A 86 -13.40 7.47 -14.18
N ARG A 87 -12.38 8.10 -13.56
CA ARG A 87 -11.83 7.74 -12.27
C ARG A 87 -12.02 8.87 -11.28
N THR A 88 -12.43 8.55 -10.07
CA THR A 88 -12.70 9.53 -9.01
C THR A 88 -12.14 9.06 -7.67
N ASN A 89 -11.89 9.99 -6.74
CA ASN A 89 -11.62 9.64 -5.33
C ASN A 89 -12.94 9.35 -4.60
N ALA A 90 -13.54 8.21 -4.94
CA ALA A 90 -14.88 7.83 -4.46
C ALA A 90 -14.95 7.58 -2.94
N PHE A 91 -13.81 7.35 -2.29
CA PHE A 91 -13.74 7.10 -0.85
C PHE A 91 -13.33 8.33 -0.04
N ASN A 92 -13.05 9.46 -0.70
CA ASN A 92 -12.50 10.66 -0.07
C ASN A 92 -11.23 10.40 0.74
N ASP A 93 -10.36 9.48 0.25
CA ASP A 93 -9.09 9.24 0.88
C ASP A 93 -8.25 10.53 0.84
N PRO A 94 -7.74 11.01 1.98
CA PRO A 94 -7.00 12.25 2.02
C PRO A 94 -5.66 12.11 1.29
N PHE A 95 -5.48 12.94 0.28
CA PHE A 95 -4.25 13.02 -0.52
C PHE A 95 -3.85 14.47 -0.67
N VAL A 96 -2.68 14.85 -0.14
CA VAL A 96 -2.23 16.24 -0.08
C VAL A 96 -0.75 16.37 -0.47
N GLN A 97 -0.42 17.47 -1.15
CA GLN A 97 0.96 17.89 -1.32
C GLN A 97 1.39 18.67 -0.07
N VAL A 98 2.48 18.26 0.55
CA VAL A 98 2.98 18.82 1.81
C VAL A 98 4.12 19.81 1.58
N THR A 99 5.02 19.49 0.66
CA THR A 99 6.16 20.32 0.24
C THR A 99 6.24 20.38 -1.29
N GLN A 100 6.88 21.43 -1.86
CA GLN A 100 6.92 21.65 -3.30
C GLN A 100 8.20 22.36 -3.80
N ALA A 101 9.33 22.14 -3.16
CA ALA A 101 10.59 22.83 -3.48
C ALA A 101 11.29 22.29 -4.73
N ILE A 102 10.93 21.09 -5.21
CA ILE A 102 11.53 20.46 -6.39
C ILE A 102 10.51 20.51 -7.54
N PRO A 103 10.58 21.52 -8.44
CA PRO A 103 9.55 21.73 -9.48
C PRO A 103 9.43 20.60 -10.50
N GLN A 104 10.55 19.88 -10.77
CA GLN A 104 10.61 18.77 -11.74
C GLN A 104 10.24 17.42 -11.14
N CYS A 105 9.82 17.37 -9.86
CA CYS A 105 9.40 16.13 -9.26
C CYS A 105 8.15 15.57 -9.95
N PRO A 106 8.16 14.31 -10.42
CA PRO A 106 7.01 13.70 -11.07
C PRO A 106 5.79 13.69 -10.16
N VAL A 107 4.69 14.27 -10.63
CA VAL A 107 3.46 14.41 -9.85
C VAL A 107 2.79 13.05 -9.71
N PRO A 108 2.56 12.55 -8.49
CA PRO A 108 1.87 11.28 -8.29
C PRO A 108 0.38 11.38 -8.62
N GLU A 109 -0.17 10.31 -9.19
CA GLU A 109 -1.61 10.13 -9.28
C GLU A 109 -2.20 9.96 -7.87
N GLY A 110 -3.34 10.62 -7.61
CA GLY A 110 -4.09 10.46 -6.38
C GLY A 110 -4.82 9.11 -6.28
N PRO A 111 -5.60 8.89 -5.21
CA PRO A 111 -6.42 7.68 -5.03
C PRO A 111 -7.67 7.73 -5.93
N LEU A 112 -7.47 7.52 -7.23
CA LEU A 112 -8.51 7.57 -8.24
C LEU A 112 -8.93 6.15 -8.64
N TYR A 113 -10.23 5.88 -8.62
CA TYR A 113 -10.81 4.56 -8.89
C TYR A 113 -11.89 4.64 -9.96
N THR A 114 -11.98 3.63 -10.80
CA THR A 114 -13.13 3.38 -11.68
C THR A 114 -14.31 2.86 -10.86
N GLU A 115 -15.51 2.92 -11.41
CA GLU A 115 -16.70 2.39 -10.74
C GLU A 115 -16.59 0.88 -10.41
N ALA A 116 -15.93 0.11 -11.26
CA ALA A 116 -15.72 -1.32 -11.01
C ALA A 116 -14.80 -1.55 -9.81
N GLU A 117 -13.66 -0.82 -9.73
CA GLU A 117 -12.73 -0.85 -8.60
C GLU A 117 -13.39 -0.37 -7.30
N VAL A 118 -14.26 0.65 -7.37
CA VAL A 118 -15.03 1.11 -6.20
C VAL A 118 -15.91 0.01 -5.63
N ARG A 119 -16.63 -0.75 -6.48
CA ARG A 119 -17.49 -1.85 -6.00
C ARG A 119 -16.68 -2.94 -5.30
N GLU A 120 -15.53 -3.32 -5.86
CA GLU A 120 -14.64 -4.33 -5.28
C GLU A 120 -14.03 -3.84 -3.96
N LEU A 121 -13.44 -2.65 -3.96
CA LEU A 121 -12.80 -2.06 -2.80
C LEU A 121 -13.77 -1.76 -1.66
N ALA A 122 -15.01 -1.34 -1.94
CA ALA A 122 -16.03 -1.09 -0.91
C ALA A 122 -16.29 -2.33 -0.05
N HIS A 123 -16.33 -3.51 -0.67
CA HIS A 123 -16.48 -4.77 0.06
C HIS A 123 -15.29 -5.04 0.99
N VAL A 124 -14.07 -4.93 0.46
CA VAL A 124 -12.83 -5.10 1.23
C VAL A 124 -12.74 -4.10 2.39
N ARG A 125 -13.06 -2.81 2.13
CA ARG A 125 -13.03 -1.75 3.14
C ARG A 125 -14.04 -2.00 4.27
N SER A 126 -15.23 -2.49 3.95
CA SER A 126 -16.25 -2.82 4.97
C SER A 126 -15.81 -3.97 5.87
N GLN A 127 -15.16 -4.98 5.32
CA GLN A 127 -14.65 -6.12 6.08
C GLN A 127 -13.48 -5.76 6.98
N HIS A 128 -12.49 -5.08 6.44
CA HIS A 128 -11.22 -4.79 7.13
C HIS A 128 -11.26 -3.53 7.99
N GLY A 129 -12.06 -2.54 7.63
CA GLY A 129 -12.10 -1.24 8.31
C GLY A 129 -12.51 -1.34 9.78
N GLY A 130 -13.49 -2.16 10.11
CA GLY A 130 -14.05 -2.26 11.47
C GLY A 130 -13.34 -3.26 12.39
N SER A 131 -12.33 -3.99 11.95
CA SER A 131 -11.75 -5.11 12.70
C SER A 131 -11.15 -4.69 14.04
N CYS A 132 -10.39 -3.60 14.10
CA CYS A 132 -9.75 -3.14 15.34
C CYS A 132 -10.76 -2.59 16.37
N HIS A 133 -11.85 -1.97 15.90
CA HIS A 133 -12.93 -1.46 16.76
C HIS A 133 -13.71 -2.60 17.39
N ARG A 134 -14.03 -3.63 16.62
CA ARG A 134 -14.78 -4.82 17.14
C ARG A 134 -14.04 -5.54 18.27
N VAL A 135 -12.72 -5.46 18.32
CA VAL A 135 -11.90 -6.06 19.39
C VAL A 135 -11.47 -5.04 20.45
N GLY A 136 -12.06 -3.86 20.48
CA GLY A 136 -11.82 -2.82 21.49
C GLY A 136 -10.46 -2.11 21.40
N ARG A 137 -9.71 -2.24 20.28
CA ARG A 137 -8.39 -1.61 20.11
C ARG A 137 -8.42 -0.26 19.41
N CYS A 138 -9.55 0.12 18.83
CA CYS A 138 -9.69 1.37 18.10
C CYS A 138 -10.86 2.20 18.65
N ARG A 139 -10.65 3.50 18.76
CA ARG A 139 -11.64 4.50 19.18
C ARG A 139 -12.74 4.69 18.14
N LEU A 140 -12.37 4.80 16.86
CA LEU A 140 -13.33 5.00 15.78
C LEU A 140 -13.82 3.66 15.23
N PRO A 141 -15.08 3.60 14.76
CA PRO A 141 -15.70 2.36 14.31
C PRO A 141 -15.10 1.78 13.03
N ASN A 142 -14.38 2.62 12.27
CA ASN A 142 -13.70 2.23 11.05
C ASN A 142 -12.31 2.86 10.96
N SER A 143 -11.30 2.08 10.59
CA SER A 143 -9.89 2.51 10.51
C SER A 143 -9.66 3.60 9.47
N TYR A 144 -10.47 3.66 8.41
CA TYR A 144 -10.38 4.71 7.39
C TYR A 144 -10.81 6.10 7.90
N LEU A 145 -11.62 6.16 8.97
CA LEU A 145 -12.04 7.44 9.56
C LEU A 145 -10.90 8.18 10.24
N TYR A 146 -9.85 7.47 10.65
CA TYR A 146 -8.67 8.09 11.24
C TYR A 146 -7.87 8.92 10.24
N ASP A 147 -7.93 8.57 8.95
CA ASP A 147 -7.09 9.20 7.93
C ASP A 147 -7.38 10.70 7.80
N ALA A 148 -8.63 11.11 7.99
CA ALA A 148 -9.03 12.51 8.04
C ALA A 148 -8.41 13.29 9.22
N GLU A 149 -8.04 12.61 10.30
CA GLU A 149 -7.35 13.20 11.46
C GLU A 149 -5.82 13.08 11.32
N ILE A 150 -5.32 11.95 10.80
CA ILE A 150 -3.90 11.65 10.67
C ILE A 150 -3.24 12.57 9.66
N ILE A 151 -3.79 12.69 8.45
CA ILE A 151 -3.12 13.40 7.36
C ILE A 151 -2.89 14.88 7.66
N PRO A 152 -3.84 15.66 8.24
CA PRO A 152 -3.56 17.03 8.66
C PRO A 152 -2.51 17.14 9.77
N ARG A 153 -2.38 16.12 10.65
CA ARG A 153 -1.33 16.07 11.67
C ARG A 153 0.04 15.81 11.03
N VAL A 154 0.13 14.85 10.12
CA VAL A 154 1.33 14.55 9.33
C VAL A 154 1.79 15.78 8.54
N GLN A 155 0.88 16.45 7.85
CA GLN A 155 1.17 17.67 7.09
C GLN A 155 1.77 18.75 7.98
N ARG A 156 1.13 19.07 9.11
CA ARG A 156 1.64 20.07 10.05
C ARG A 156 3.00 19.68 10.62
N TYR A 157 3.18 18.42 10.98
CA TYR A 157 4.43 17.93 11.53
C TYR A 157 5.58 18.12 10.55
N ILE A 158 5.40 17.71 9.28
CA ILE A 158 6.42 17.86 8.24
C ILE A 158 6.74 19.35 8.00
N GLN A 159 5.72 20.20 7.89
CA GLN A 159 5.87 21.63 7.63
C GLN A 159 6.52 22.41 8.81
N GLN A 160 6.34 21.95 10.03
CA GLN A 160 6.93 22.59 11.22
C GLN A 160 8.35 22.10 11.50
N ASP A 161 8.73 20.94 11.01
CA ASP A 161 10.06 20.35 11.23
C ASP A 161 11.18 21.13 10.53
N GLY A 162 10.91 21.69 9.35
CA GLY A 162 11.86 22.46 8.54
C GLY A 162 12.95 21.65 7.83
N ARG A 163 13.22 20.42 8.26
CA ARG A 163 14.24 19.56 7.63
C ARG A 163 13.85 19.05 6.25
N PHE A 164 12.60 19.24 5.85
CA PHE A 164 12.01 18.71 4.64
C PHE A 164 11.55 19.80 3.67
N ASP A 165 11.84 21.06 3.96
CA ASP A 165 11.39 22.20 3.15
C ASP A 165 11.95 22.20 1.73
N ASP A 166 13.10 21.57 1.50
CA ASP A 166 13.75 21.42 0.19
C ASP A 166 13.30 20.18 -0.60
N THR A 167 12.18 19.56 -0.22
CA THR A 167 11.59 18.38 -0.88
C THR A 167 10.32 18.71 -1.66
N SER A 168 9.83 17.74 -2.46
CA SER A 168 8.47 17.77 -3.03
C SER A 168 7.78 16.46 -2.68
N VAL A 169 6.87 16.50 -1.70
CA VAL A 169 6.26 15.32 -1.08
C VAL A 169 4.74 15.41 -1.09
N TRP A 170 4.12 14.32 -1.47
CA TRP A 170 2.68 14.05 -1.35
C TRP A 170 2.44 12.94 -0.32
N VAL A 171 1.39 13.09 0.44
CA VAL A 171 1.00 12.18 1.50
C VAL A 171 -0.42 11.66 1.24
N LEU A 172 -0.58 10.35 1.26
CA LEU A 172 -1.86 9.66 1.14
C LEU A 172 -2.15 8.91 2.44
N GLY A 173 -3.35 9.05 2.97
CA GLY A 173 -3.85 8.27 4.10
C GLY A 173 -4.84 7.20 3.65
N GLU A 174 -4.59 5.96 4.08
CA GLU A 174 -5.50 4.85 3.82
C GLU A 174 -5.45 3.84 4.98
N ARG A 175 -6.51 3.74 5.74
CA ARG A 175 -6.64 2.79 6.86
C ARG A 175 -5.53 2.92 7.91
N ARG A 176 -5.17 4.15 8.27
CA ARG A 176 -4.07 4.49 9.20
C ARG A 176 -2.67 4.15 8.67
N LEU A 177 -2.57 3.79 7.39
CA LEU A 177 -1.31 3.71 6.67
C LEU A 177 -1.06 5.04 5.96
N VAL A 178 0.15 5.56 6.09
CA VAL A 178 0.57 6.80 5.45
C VAL A 178 1.53 6.45 4.31
N THR A 179 1.15 6.75 3.08
CA THR A 179 2.01 6.56 1.92
C THR A 179 2.68 7.88 1.56
N LEU A 180 4.01 7.88 1.53
CA LEU A 180 4.85 9.00 1.12
C LEU A 180 5.24 8.83 -0.35
N LYS A 181 4.95 9.82 -1.19
CA LYS A 181 5.29 9.85 -2.62
C LYS A 181 6.00 11.15 -2.92
N GLY A 182 6.91 11.17 -3.89
CA GLY A 182 7.60 12.39 -4.32
C GLY A 182 9.12 12.28 -4.30
N CYS A 183 9.77 13.44 -4.25
CA CYS A 183 11.21 13.59 -4.42
C CYS A 183 11.87 14.19 -3.19
N VAL A 184 13.03 13.64 -2.86
CA VAL A 184 13.91 14.10 -1.78
C VAL A 184 15.34 14.28 -2.30
N GLN A 185 16.19 14.98 -1.53
CA GLN A 185 17.57 15.26 -1.91
C GLN A 185 18.51 14.05 -1.66
N SER A 186 18.16 13.18 -0.70
CA SER A 186 19.00 12.03 -0.35
C SER A 186 18.19 10.89 0.25
N GLN A 187 18.76 9.69 0.25
CA GLN A 187 18.18 8.53 0.94
C GLN A 187 18.07 8.77 2.45
N ALA A 188 19.06 9.41 3.05
CA ALA A 188 19.02 9.76 4.46
C ALA A 188 17.84 10.67 4.81
N GLN A 189 17.48 11.61 3.92
CA GLN A 189 16.31 12.47 4.09
C GLN A 189 15.01 11.67 3.94
N SER A 190 14.94 10.73 2.99
CA SER A 190 13.81 9.80 2.83
C SER A 190 13.57 8.99 4.11
N ASP A 191 14.65 8.40 4.67
CA ASP A 191 14.56 7.59 5.89
C ASP A 191 14.19 8.45 7.12
N ALA A 192 14.67 9.69 7.17
CA ALA A 192 14.34 10.63 8.24
C ALA A 192 12.86 11.03 8.19
N LEU A 193 12.32 11.27 6.99
CA LEU A 193 10.91 11.61 6.80
C LEU A 193 9.99 10.44 7.17
N GLU A 194 10.33 9.24 6.78
CA GLU A 194 9.60 8.03 7.17
C GLU A 194 9.54 7.90 8.70
N LYS A 195 10.69 8.04 9.38
CA LYS A 195 10.77 8.00 10.85
C LYS A 195 9.96 9.11 11.51
N ALA A 196 9.97 10.30 10.93
CA ALA A 196 9.20 11.44 11.43
C ALA A 196 7.69 11.15 11.37
N VAL A 197 7.20 10.60 10.28
CA VAL A 197 5.78 10.25 10.12
C VAL A 197 5.35 9.12 11.07
N TRP A 198 6.23 8.19 11.39
CA TRP A 198 5.97 7.15 12.40
C TRP A 198 5.70 7.69 13.80
N LEU A 199 6.17 8.90 14.12
CA LEU A 199 5.94 9.54 15.42
C LEU A 199 4.57 10.19 15.55
N VAL A 200 3.80 10.28 14.46
CA VAL A 200 2.47 10.88 14.48
C VAL A 200 1.46 9.90 15.06
N ASP A 201 0.71 10.34 16.05
CA ASP A 201 -0.30 9.53 16.73
C ASP A 201 -1.30 8.92 15.73
N ASP A 202 -1.71 7.69 16.01
CA ASP A 202 -2.64 6.88 15.24
C ASP A 202 -2.07 6.30 13.92
N VAL A 203 -0.87 6.65 13.48
CA VAL A 203 -0.20 6.01 12.33
C VAL A 203 0.12 4.56 12.69
N LEU A 204 -0.32 3.62 11.86
CA LEU A 204 -0.04 2.18 11.99
C LEU A 204 1.07 1.68 11.07
N GLY A 205 1.39 2.43 10.06
CA GLY A 205 2.43 2.07 9.10
C GLY A 205 2.75 3.21 8.15
N VAL A 206 3.98 3.22 7.64
CA VAL A 206 4.42 4.15 6.62
C VAL A 206 4.89 3.35 5.41
N ILE A 207 4.37 3.70 4.23
CA ILE A 207 4.78 3.15 2.95
C ILE A 207 5.62 4.21 2.26
N ASN A 208 6.93 4.02 2.27
CA ASN A 208 7.88 4.98 1.70
C ASN A 208 8.11 4.68 0.21
N LEU A 209 7.54 5.51 -0.65
CA LEU A 209 7.73 5.49 -2.10
C LEU A 209 8.51 6.71 -2.59
N LEU A 210 9.18 7.44 -1.70
CA LEU A 210 10.01 8.59 -2.07
C LEU A 210 11.18 8.14 -2.96
N GLN A 211 11.60 9.04 -3.84
CA GLN A 211 12.76 8.84 -4.70
C GLN A 211 13.78 9.96 -4.53
N VAL A 212 15.04 9.64 -4.75
CA VAL A 212 16.11 10.63 -4.85
C VAL A 212 16.20 11.08 -6.30
N GLY A 213 16.12 12.39 -6.53
CA GLY A 213 16.08 12.95 -7.88
C GLY A 213 14.69 13.00 -8.51
N THR A 214 14.61 13.33 -9.80
CA THR A 214 13.38 13.70 -10.51
C THR A 214 13.08 12.83 -11.73
N ASP A 215 13.73 11.67 -11.85
CA ASP A 215 13.49 10.77 -12.99
C ASP A 215 12.11 10.11 -12.87
N ALA A 216 11.23 10.40 -13.82
CA ALA A 216 9.89 9.83 -13.88
C ALA A 216 9.89 8.30 -14.04
N ALA A 217 10.93 7.74 -14.69
CA ALA A 217 11.05 6.29 -14.86
C ALA A 217 11.43 5.57 -13.55
N ALA A 218 12.02 6.29 -12.59
CA ALA A 218 12.36 5.77 -11.28
C ALA A 218 11.21 5.85 -10.26
N ALA A 219 10.08 6.48 -10.61
CA ALA A 219 8.94 6.63 -9.73
C ALA A 219 8.31 5.28 -9.39
N ARG A 220 8.17 5.00 -8.10
CA ARG A 220 7.56 3.77 -7.57
C ARG A 220 6.05 3.90 -7.33
N TYR A 221 5.43 4.90 -7.91
CA TYR A 221 4.02 5.22 -7.80
C TYR A 221 3.46 5.61 -9.18
N PRO A 222 2.15 5.43 -9.42
CA PRO A 222 1.50 5.92 -10.64
C PRO A 222 1.63 7.43 -10.76
N LEU A 223 1.97 7.89 -11.96
CA LEU A 223 2.07 9.32 -12.26
C LEU A 223 0.74 9.88 -12.76
N LEU A 224 0.48 11.14 -12.42
CA LEU A 224 -0.64 11.89 -12.96
C LEU A 224 -0.48 11.95 -14.50
N ARG A 225 -1.47 11.45 -15.20
CA ARG A 225 -1.52 11.53 -16.67
C ARG A 225 -2.02 12.91 -17.07
N PRO A 226 -1.37 13.54 -18.07
CA PRO A 226 -1.82 14.81 -18.61
C PRO A 226 -3.18 14.73 -19.27
#